data_74b6ed948616341a7a3223ecb80b577e
#
_entry.id   74b6ed948616341a7a3223ecb80b577e
#
_cell.length_a   1.000
_cell.length_b   1.000
_cell.length_c   1.000
_cell.angle_alpha   90.00
_cell.angle_beta   90.00
_cell.angle_gamma   90.00
#
_symmetry.space_group_name_H-M   'P 1'
#
loop_
_entity.id
_entity.type
_entity.pdbx_description
1 polymer ?
#
loop_
_entity_poly.entity_id
_entity_poly.type
_entity_poly.pdbx_seq_one_letter_code
_entity_poly.pdbx_strand_id
1 'polypeptide(L)'
;MSTDTSARWRLRAHAALGALVAALPAWASAAPRFADYPAPAIYQGRGAQPLLADAHSRHYATRLRDAATEKPDFAGRYVLATLGCGASCTMSTAIDAKTGAVAWLPFTVCCWDADVEDHLEYKLNSRLLIVHGARNEQGGGTHYYQFNGKRFAEIRTPPRHAPHPPGDHQ
;
A
#
# COMPACT_ATOMS: atom_id res chain seq x y z
N MET A 1 -84.95 -25.34 33.40
CA MET A 1 -84.79 -23.97 32.93
C MET A 1 -83.33 -23.63 33.11
N SER A 2 -82.58 -23.79 32.03
CA SER A 2 -81.14 -23.65 32.01
C SER A 2 -80.80 -22.63 30.94
N THR A 3 -80.08 -21.60 31.29
CA THR A 3 -79.55 -20.66 30.33
C THR A 3 -78.01 -20.79 30.36
N ASP A 4 -77.55 -21.36 29.31
CA ASP A 4 -76.16 -21.52 29.01
C ASP A 4 -75.57 -20.26 28.33
N THR A 5 -74.59 -19.61 28.89
CA THR A 5 -73.94 -18.44 28.27
C THR A 5 -72.48 -18.76 28.10
N SER A 6 -72.19 -19.32 26.92
CA SER A 6 -70.83 -19.57 26.50
C SER A 6 -70.15 -18.28 26.00
N ALA A 7 -69.25 -17.69 26.78
CA ALA A 7 -68.44 -16.58 26.39
C ALA A 7 -67.21 -17.08 25.53
N ARG A 8 -67.23 -16.77 24.23
CA ARG A 8 -66.15 -17.06 23.31
C ARG A 8 -65.02 -16.01 23.47
N TRP A 9 -63.93 -16.37 24.11
CA TRP A 9 -62.73 -15.59 24.16
C TRP A 9 -61.99 -15.71 22.81
N ARG A 10 -61.94 -14.61 22.06
CA ARG A 10 -61.13 -14.51 20.85
C ARG A 10 -59.75 -14.08 21.28
N LEU A 11 -58.77 -15.01 21.30
CA LEU A 11 -57.37 -14.68 21.39
C LEU A 11 -56.93 -13.96 20.11
N ARG A 12 -56.62 -12.70 20.21
CA ARG A 12 -55.93 -11.94 19.17
C ARG A 12 -54.44 -12.27 19.28
N ALA A 13 -53.93 -13.11 18.38
CA ALA A 13 -52.52 -13.34 18.18
C ALA A 13 -51.93 -12.10 17.49
N HIS A 14 -51.17 -11.31 18.22
CA HIS A 14 -50.36 -10.26 17.64
C HIS A 14 -49.07 -10.90 17.13
N ALA A 15 -48.96 -11.10 15.83
CA ALA A 15 -47.72 -11.48 15.20
C ALA A 15 -46.75 -10.26 15.20
N ALA A 16 -45.80 -10.24 16.14
CA ALA A 16 -44.74 -9.29 16.13
C ALA A 16 -43.75 -9.67 15.01
N LEU A 17 -43.78 -8.97 13.89
CA LEU A 17 -42.76 -9.06 12.83
C LEU A 17 -41.49 -8.40 13.37
N GLY A 18 -40.57 -9.19 13.92
CA GLY A 18 -39.22 -8.73 14.29
C GLY A 18 -38.41 -8.49 13.01
N ALA A 19 -38.18 -7.22 12.66
CA ALA A 19 -37.26 -6.86 11.59
C ALA A 19 -35.85 -7.21 12.02
N LEU A 20 -35.30 -8.29 11.50
CA LEU A 20 -33.88 -8.66 11.66
C LEU A 20 -33.04 -7.67 10.84
N VAL A 21 -32.55 -6.60 11.46
CA VAL A 21 -31.56 -5.70 10.84
C VAL A 21 -30.23 -6.45 10.81
N ALA A 22 -29.93 -7.04 9.67
CA ALA A 22 -28.61 -7.61 9.40
C ALA A 22 -27.60 -6.46 9.36
N ALA A 23 -26.85 -6.27 10.44
CA ALA A 23 -25.69 -5.39 10.45
C ALA A 23 -24.63 -5.97 9.51
N LEU A 24 -24.50 -5.40 8.30
CA LEU A 24 -23.41 -5.71 7.39
C LEU A 24 -22.10 -5.28 8.07
N PRO A 25 -21.11 -6.17 8.18
CA PRO A 25 -19.81 -5.77 8.70
C PRO A 25 -19.23 -4.69 7.78
N ALA A 26 -19.02 -3.49 8.28
CA ALA A 26 -18.24 -2.46 7.61
C ALA A 26 -16.80 -2.99 7.53
N TRP A 27 -16.41 -3.46 6.37
CA TRP A 27 -15.05 -3.89 6.11
C TRP A 27 -14.20 -2.62 6.03
N ALA A 28 -13.69 -2.20 7.18
CA ALA A 28 -12.65 -1.18 7.22
C ALA A 28 -11.46 -1.74 6.43
N SER A 29 -11.21 -1.18 5.26
CA SER A 29 -10.05 -1.56 4.44
C SER A 29 -8.79 -1.19 5.24
N ALA A 30 -8.18 -2.20 5.83
CA ALA A 30 -6.93 -2.02 6.56
C ALA A 30 -5.83 -1.58 5.59
N ALA A 31 -4.87 -0.77 6.08
CA ALA A 31 -3.70 -0.40 5.28
C ALA A 31 -2.95 -1.67 4.83
N PRO A 32 -2.41 -1.69 3.59
CA PRO A 32 -1.61 -2.80 3.09
C PRO A 32 -0.43 -3.11 4.01
N ARG A 33 -0.17 -4.39 4.26
CA ARG A 33 0.93 -4.85 5.11
C ARG A 33 1.93 -5.67 4.30
N PHE A 34 3.19 -5.66 4.67
CA PHE A 34 4.24 -6.43 3.99
C PHE A 34 3.91 -7.92 3.85
N ALA A 35 3.27 -8.51 4.84
CA ALA A 35 2.87 -9.92 4.84
C ALA A 35 1.82 -10.26 3.77
N ASP A 36 1.03 -9.29 3.33
CA ASP A 36 -0.02 -9.47 2.33
C ASP A 36 0.55 -9.52 0.88
N TYR A 37 1.83 -9.15 0.71
CA TYR A 37 2.53 -9.07 -0.58
C TYR A 37 3.84 -9.86 -0.57
N PRO A 38 3.82 -11.18 -0.32
CA PRO A 38 5.04 -11.96 -0.19
C PRO A 38 5.87 -11.93 -1.48
N ALA A 39 7.20 -11.80 -1.31
CA ALA A 39 8.14 -11.93 -2.41
C ALA A 39 8.30 -13.39 -2.81
N PRO A 40 8.75 -13.67 -4.06
CA PRO A 40 9.27 -14.98 -4.45
C PRO A 40 10.50 -15.36 -3.61
N ALA A 41 11.09 -16.51 -3.93
CA ALA A 41 12.31 -16.97 -3.26
C ALA A 41 13.43 -15.91 -3.29
N ILE A 42 14.15 -15.79 -2.18
CA ILE A 42 15.26 -14.86 -2.03
C ILE A 42 16.44 -15.32 -2.89
N TYR A 43 16.96 -14.41 -3.71
CA TYR A 43 18.12 -14.65 -4.55
C TYR A 43 19.43 -14.53 -3.73
N GLN A 44 20.28 -15.53 -3.84
CA GLN A 44 21.56 -15.63 -3.10
C GLN A 44 22.78 -15.52 -4.04
N GLY A 45 22.57 -15.31 -5.33
CA GLY A 45 23.65 -15.25 -6.31
C GLY A 45 24.34 -13.89 -6.31
N ARG A 46 25.40 -13.80 -7.14
CA ARG A 46 26.11 -12.53 -7.40
C ARG A 46 25.22 -11.58 -8.16
N GLY A 47 25.27 -10.29 -7.81
CA GLY A 47 24.56 -9.22 -8.52
C GLY A 47 25.00 -9.10 -9.99
N ALA A 48 24.03 -9.01 -10.90
CA ALA A 48 24.26 -8.73 -12.30
C ALA A 48 24.49 -7.23 -12.53
N GLN A 49 25.26 -6.88 -13.56
CA GLN A 49 25.44 -5.50 -13.98
C GLN A 49 24.12 -4.90 -14.47
N PRO A 50 23.80 -3.63 -14.13
CA PRO A 50 22.55 -3.00 -14.57
C PRO A 50 22.46 -2.89 -16.09
N LEU A 51 21.30 -3.21 -16.63
CA LEU A 51 20.99 -3.02 -18.05
C LEU A 51 20.59 -1.56 -18.29
N LEU A 52 21.47 -0.81 -18.96
CA LEU A 52 21.24 0.60 -19.27
C LEU A 52 20.44 0.76 -20.57
N ALA A 53 19.22 0.19 -20.59
CA ALA A 53 18.44 0.06 -21.81
C ALA A 53 17.89 1.40 -22.34
N ASP A 54 17.56 2.34 -21.44
CA ASP A 54 16.98 3.64 -21.78
C ASP A 54 17.93 4.81 -21.47
N ALA A 55 17.58 6.01 -21.95
CA ALA A 55 18.38 7.20 -21.77
C ALA A 55 18.51 7.60 -20.29
N HIS A 56 17.44 7.40 -19.50
CA HIS A 56 17.43 7.72 -18.08
C HIS A 56 18.42 6.82 -17.32
N SER A 57 18.35 5.50 -17.53
CA SER A 57 19.29 4.55 -16.95
C SER A 57 20.73 4.82 -17.35
N ARG A 58 21.00 5.24 -18.61
CA ARG A 58 22.34 5.65 -19.06
C ARG A 58 22.84 6.90 -18.36
N HIS A 59 21.96 7.87 -18.12
CA HIS A 59 22.32 9.11 -17.40
C HIS A 59 22.80 8.81 -15.97
N TYR A 60 22.17 7.86 -15.28
CA TYR A 60 22.51 7.47 -13.92
C TYR A 60 23.41 6.22 -13.84
N ALA A 61 24.11 5.86 -14.92
CA ALA A 61 24.87 4.61 -15.06
C ALA A 61 25.82 4.32 -13.89
N THR A 62 26.57 5.32 -13.42
CA THR A 62 27.51 5.16 -12.30
C THR A 62 26.76 4.80 -11.03
N ARG A 63 25.72 5.56 -10.69
CA ARG A 63 24.93 5.30 -9.48
C ARG A 63 24.24 3.93 -9.50
N LEU A 64 23.74 3.52 -10.67
CA LEU A 64 23.12 2.19 -10.83
C LEU A 64 24.15 1.07 -10.66
N ARG A 65 25.39 1.24 -11.20
CA ARG A 65 26.45 0.24 -11.03
C ARG A 65 26.90 0.13 -9.58
N ASP A 66 27.03 1.27 -8.89
CA ASP A 66 27.38 1.29 -7.47
C ASP A 66 26.29 0.57 -6.64
N ALA A 67 25.03 0.92 -6.84
CA ALA A 67 23.91 0.27 -6.15
C ALA A 67 23.82 -1.24 -6.44
N ALA A 68 24.10 -1.68 -7.66
CA ALA A 68 24.05 -3.10 -8.02
C ALA A 68 25.14 -3.96 -7.36
N THR A 69 26.10 -3.36 -6.65
CA THR A 69 27.09 -4.08 -5.83
C THR A 69 26.51 -4.52 -4.48
N GLU A 70 25.41 -3.90 -4.06
CA GLU A 70 24.74 -4.19 -2.80
C GLU A 70 23.97 -5.52 -2.86
N LYS A 71 23.67 -6.03 -1.67
CA LYS A 71 22.82 -7.22 -1.56
C LYS A 71 21.37 -6.85 -1.81
N PRO A 72 20.57 -7.77 -2.41
CA PRO A 72 19.14 -7.57 -2.51
C PRO A 72 18.50 -7.27 -1.15
N ASP A 73 17.64 -6.26 -1.12
CA ASP A 73 16.92 -5.77 0.05
C ASP A 73 15.41 -5.63 -0.18
N PHE A 74 14.97 -5.82 -1.44
CA PHE A 74 13.59 -5.65 -1.87
C PHE A 74 13.09 -6.82 -2.73
N ALA A 75 11.82 -7.20 -2.54
CA ALA A 75 11.05 -8.12 -3.40
C ALA A 75 11.79 -9.43 -3.76
N GLY A 76 12.60 -9.95 -2.84
CA GLY A 76 13.29 -11.23 -2.93
C GLY A 76 14.62 -11.20 -3.69
N ARG A 77 14.82 -10.31 -4.65
CA ARG A 77 16.03 -10.30 -5.48
C ARG A 77 16.40 -8.93 -6.07
N TYR A 78 15.75 -7.89 -5.63
CA TYR A 78 16.00 -6.53 -6.13
C TYR A 78 16.80 -5.73 -5.10
N VAL A 79 17.63 -4.85 -5.59
CA VAL A 79 18.21 -3.75 -4.82
C VAL A 79 17.35 -2.53 -5.08
N LEU A 80 16.76 -1.93 -4.04
CA LEU A 80 16.01 -0.69 -4.17
C LEU A 80 16.95 0.50 -3.99
N ALA A 81 17.40 1.07 -5.10
CA ALA A 81 18.30 2.21 -5.09
C ALA A 81 17.53 3.53 -5.06
N THR A 82 17.95 4.44 -4.17
CA THR A 82 17.41 5.80 -4.07
C THR A 82 18.49 6.81 -4.44
N LEU A 83 18.17 7.73 -5.35
CA LEU A 83 19.05 8.75 -5.87
C LEU A 83 18.46 10.15 -5.60
N GLY A 84 19.30 11.11 -5.21
CA GLY A 84 18.89 12.50 -5.09
C GLY A 84 18.64 13.13 -6.47
N CYS A 85 17.58 13.91 -6.59
CA CYS A 85 17.23 14.67 -7.79
C CYS A 85 17.19 16.19 -7.56
N GLY A 86 17.68 16.66 -6.42
CA GLY A 86 17.69 18.06 -6.01
C GLY A 86 17.46 18.23 -4.53
N ALA A 87 17.18 19.43 -4.08
CA ALA A 87 16.86 19.70 -2.67
C ALA A 87 15.57 18.99 -2.29
N SER A 88 15.64 18.15 -1.24
CA SER A 88 14.49 17.39 -0.72
C SER A 88 13.72 16.57 -1.78
N CYS A 89 14.42 16.09 -2.81
CA CYS A 89 13.86 15.30 -3.90
C CYS A 89 14.65 13.98 -4.03
N THR A 90 13.92 12.88 -4.14
CA THR A 90 14.49 11.56 -4.44
C THR A 90 13.78 10.88 -5.60
N MET A 91 14.50 10.09 -6.36
CA MET A 91 14.00 9.15 -7.33
C MET A 91 14.49 7.74 -6.99
N SER A 92 13.71 6.72 -7.27
CA SER A 92 14.08 5.36 -6.88
C SER A 92 13.85 4.35 -7.99
N THR A 93 14.62 3.28 -7.94
CA THR A 93 14.57 2.20 -8.91
C THR A 93 14.85 0.86 -8.25
N ALA A 94 14.19 -0.19 -8.74
CA ALA A 94 14.50 -1.57 -8.39
C ALA A 94 15.43 -2.19 -9.43
N ILE A 95 16.60 -2.65 -9.03
CA ILE A 95 17.59 -3.31 -9.88
C ILE A 95 17.51 -4.81 -9.60
N ASP A 96 17.17 -5.61 -10.60
CA ASP A 96 17.13 -7.08 -10.48
C ASP A 96 18.54 -7.64 -10.37
N ALA A 97 18.92 -8.14 -9.20
CA ALA A 97 20.24 -8.70 -8.97
C ALA A 97 20.52 -9.96 -9.82
N LYS A 98 19.51 -10.64 -10.34
CA LYS A 98 19.69 -11.82 -11.20
C LYS A 98 19.93 -11.47 -12.67
N THR A 99 19.27 -10.41 -13.17
CA THR A 99 19.26 -10.10 -14.61
C THR A 99 19.84 -8.74 -14.97
N GLY A 100 20.02 -7.85 -13.99
CA GLY A 100 20.40 -6.46 -14.20
C GLY A 100 19.27 -5.55 -14.68
N ALA A 101 18.04 -6.06 -14.82
CA ALA A 101 16.92 -5.24 -15.27
C ALA A 101 16.64 -4.11 -14.28
N VAL A 102 16.39 -2.91 -14.80
CA VAL A 102 16.16 -1.67 -14.04
C VAL A 102 14.70 -1.27 -14.19
N ALA A 103 14.02 -1.07 -13.07
CA ALA A 103 12.62 -0.65 -13.03
C ALA A 103 12.46 0.61 -12.18
N TRP A 104 12.30 1.77 -12.82
CA TRP A 104 12.14 3.05 -12.14
C TRP A 104 10.75 3.23 -11.53
N LEU A 105 10.68 3.87 -10.36
CA LEU A 105 9.45 4.51 -9.92
C LEU A 105 9.05 5.59 -10.96
N PRO A 106 7.77 5.68 -11.34
CA PRO A 106 7.35 6.63 -12.37
C PRO A 106 7.17 8.07 -11.85
N PHE A 107 7.71 8.37 -10.67
CA PHE A 107 7.64 9.68 -10.03
C PHE A 107 8.84 9.90 -9.10
N THR A 108 9.07 11.15 -8.77
CA THR A 108 9.97 11.57 -7.69
C THR A 108 9.21 11.68 -6.38
N VAL A 109 9.91 11.56 -5.25
CA VAL A 109 9.34 11.73 -3.90
C VAL A 109 9.99 12.92 -3.24
N CYS A 110 9.16 13.77 -2.60
CA CYS A 110 9.63 14.89 -1.78
C CYS A 110 8.67 15.15 -0.62
N CYS A 111 9.00 16.17 0.15
CA CYS A 111 8.05 16.85 1.04
C CYS A 111 7.36 15.88 2.02
N TRP A 112 8.09 14.90 2.53
CA TRP A 112 7.61 14.05 3.63
C TRP A 112 7.72 14.78 4.97
N ASP A 113 6.88 14.37 5.93
CA ASP A 113 6.83 15.00 7.23
C ASP A 113 8.15 14.79 8.00
N ALA A 114 8.53 15.73 8.85
CA ALA A 114 9.83 15.74 9.54
C ALA A 114 10.00 14.58 10.54
N ASP A 115 8.92 13.95 10.96
CA ASP A 115 8.89 12.77 11.83
C ASP A 115 9.00 11.45 11.06
N VAL A 116 9.00 11.48 9.73
CA VAL A 116 9.22 10.32 8.87
C VAL A 116 10.72 10.10 8.72
N GLU A 117 11.24 9.06 9.37
CA GLU A 117 12.65 8.68 9.29
C GLU A 117 13.02 8.16 7.89
N ASP A 118 12.20 7.22 7.39
CA ASP A 118 12.36 6.63 6.06
C ASP A 118 11.17 6.96 5.17
N HIS A 119 11.38 7.77 4.15
CA HIS A 119 10.33 8.10 3.18
C HIS A 119 9.96 6.94 2.24
N LEU A 120 10.75 5.86 2.23
CA LEU A 120 10.45 4.60 1.55
C LEU A 120 10.58 3.43 2.52
N GLU A 121 9.48 2.76 2.80
CA GLU A 121 9.50 1.51 3.57
C GLU A 121 9.35 0.31 2.63
N TYR A 122 10.24 -0.66 2.77
CA TYR A 122 10.25 -1.88 1.97
C TYR A 122 10.92 -3.04 2.72
N LYS A 123 10.77 -4.24 2.22
CA LYS A 123 11.40 -5.43 2.82
C LYS A 123 11.85 -6.42 1.75
N LEU A 124 12.95 -7.12 2.03
CA LEU A 124 13.46 -8.19 1.16
C LEU A 124 12.39 -9.25 0.84
N ASN A 125 11.60 -9.63 1.81
CA ASN A 125 10.60 -10.70 1.67
C ASN A 125 9.21 -10.20 1.21
N SER A 126 9.11 -8.95 0.76
CA SER A 126 7.83 -8.39 0.32
C SER A 126 7.95 -7.58 -0.98
N ARG A 127 6.91 -7.63 -1.79
CA ARG A 127 6.74 -6.82 -3.01
C ARG A 127 5.99 -5.51 -2.74
N LEU A 128 5.67 -5.21 -1.50
CA LEU A 128 5.07 -3.95 -1.09
C LEU A 128 6.15 -2.88 -0.95
N LEU A 129 5.91 -1.72 -1.53
CA LEU A 129 6.63 -0.48 -1.28
C LEU A 129 5.65 0.53 -0.68
N ILE A 130 5.99 1.11 0.45
CA ILE A 130 5.26 2.21 1.07
C ILE A 130 6.07 3.48 0.84
N VAL A 131 5.40 4.51 0.36
CA VAL A 131 6.00 5.81 0.04
C VAL A 131 5.36 6.88 0.90
N HIS A 132 6.18 7.64 1.63
CA HIS A 132 5.74 8.79 2.42
C HIS A 132 6.16 10.09 1.71
N GLY A 133 5.23 11.03 1.59
CA GLY A 133 5.48 12.34 0.99
C GLY A 133 4.69 12.60 -0.28
N ALA A 134 5.06 13.66 -0.97
CA ALA A 134 4.45 14.06 -2.23
C ALA A 134 5.12 13.35 -3.42
N ARG A 135 4.33 13.00 -4.43
CA ARG A 135 4.78 12.39 -5.68
C ARG A 135 4.77 13.44 -6.79
N ASN A 136 5.94 13.69 -7.40
CA ASN A 136 6.11 14.81 -8.35
C ASN A 136 5.58 16.13 -7.76
N GLU A 137 5.91 16.40 -6.50
CA GLU A 137 5.49 17.61 -5.76
C GLU A 137 3.96 17.75 -5.54
N GLN A 138 3.21 16.66 -5.73
CA GLN A 138 1.75 16.66 -5.58
C GLN A 138 1.27 15.58 -4.64
N GLY A 139 0.24 15.88 -3.84
CA GLY A 139 -0.48 14.93 -3.01
C GLY A 139 0.39 14.24 -1.95
N GLY A 140 0.64 14.92 -0.84
CA GLY A 140 1.35 14.34 0.31
C GLY A 140 0.64 13.16 0.95
N GLY A 141 1.31 12.52 1.91
CA GLY A 141 0.77 11.41 2.70
C GLY A 141 1.44 10.07 2.42
N THR A 142 0.75 8.98 2.76
CA THR A 142 1.25 7.60 2.59
C THR A 142 0.61 6.93 1.38
N HIS A 143 1.44 6.41 0.50
CA HIS A 143 1.05 5.74 -0.74
C HIS A 143 1.61 4.32 -0.79
N TYR A 144 0.85 3.39 -1.33
CA TYR A 144 1.20 1.97 -1.35
C TYR A 144 1.33 1.47 -2.78
N TYR A 145 2.40 0.72 -3.04
CA TYR A 145 2.68 0.17 -4.37
C TYR A 145 3.00 -1.32 -4.28
N GLN A 146 2.42 -2.09 -5.19
CA GLN A 146 2.83 -3.47 -5.42
C GLN A 146 3.82 -3.52 -6.59
N PHE A 147 4.98 -4.09 -6.35
CA PHE A 147 5.96 -4.36 -7.39
C PHE A 147 5.69 -5.73 -8.03
N ASN A 148 5.63 -5.77 -9.37
CA ASN A 148 5.38 -7.02 -10.11
C ASN A 148 6.61 -7.59 -10.82
N GLY A 149 7.81 -7.05 -10.53
CA GLY A 149 9.07 -7.41 -11.17
C GLY A 149 9.45 -6.54 -12.37
N LYS A 150 8.55 -5.67 -12.83
CA LYS A 150 8.78 -4.76 -13.96
C LYS A 150 8.34 -3.33 -13.69
N ARG A 151 7.30 -3.16 -12.87
CA ARG A 151 6.72 -1.85 -12.56
C ARG A 151 6.07 -1.85 -11.18
N PHE A 152 5.93 -0.66 -10.63
CA PHE A 152 5.21 -0.37 -9.41
C PHE A 152 3.76 -0.01 -9.76
N ALA A 153 2.80 -0.78 -9.26
CA ALA A 153 1.37 -0.54 -9.43
C ALA A 153 0.80 0.01 -8.13
N GLU A 154 0.12 1.16 -8.19
CA GLU A 154 -0.48 1.77 -7.01
C GLU A 154 -1.61 0.89 -6.46
N ILE A 155 -1.59 0.69 -5.14
CA ILE A 155 -2.67 0.06 -4.39
C ILE A 155 -3.56 1.18 -3.86
N ARG A 156 -4.76 1.31 -4.41
CA ARG A 156 -5.72 2.31 -3.96
C ARG A 156 -6.27 1.92 -2.59
N THR A 157 -5.96 2.71 -1.58
CA THR A 157 -6.62 2.63 -0.27
C THR A 157 -7.75 3.64 -0.24
N PRO A 158 -8.94 3.30 0.28
CA PRO A 158 -9.96 4.31 0.49
C PRO A 158 -9.43 5.40 1.42
N PRO A 159 -9.81 6.66 1.22
CA PRO A 159 -9.38 7.76 2.09
C PRO A 159 -9.78 7.41 3.52
N ARG A 160 -8.84 7.52 4.46
CA ARG A 160 -9.20 7.48 5.87
C ARG A 160 -10.12 8.66 6.11
N HIS A 161 -11.34 8.41 6.58
CA HIS A 161 -12.18 9.48 7.09
C HIS A 161 -11.38 10.16 8.21
N ALA A 162 -11.01 11.42 7.97
CA ALA A 162 -10.52 12.27 9.05
C ALA A 162 -11.57 12.22 10.17
N PRO A 163 -11.16 12.10 11.46
CA PRO A 163 -12.10 12.22 12.56
C PRO A 163 -12.84 13.54 12.39
N HIS A 164 -14.17 13.47 12.37
CA HIS A 164 -15.01 14.67 12.34
C HIS A 164 -14.61 15.56 13.54
N PRO A 165 -14.22 16.83 13.34
CA PRO A 165 -13.92 17.68 14.47
C PRO A 165 -15.14 17.71 15.39
N PRO A 166 -14.97 17.66 16.73
CA PRO A 166 -16.08 17.75 17.65
C PRO A 166 -16.84 19.04 17.36
N GLY A 167 -18.13 18.89 17.06
CA GLY A 167 -19.00 20.03 16.75
C GLY A 167 -19.00 21.00 17.92
N ASP A 168 -18.71 22.27 17.62
CA ASP A 168 -18.92 23.37 18.54
C ASP A 168 -20.40 23.42 18.91
N HIS A 169 -20.72 22.94 20.09
CA HIS A 169 -22.01 23.20 20.73
C HIS A 169 -21.95 24.62 21.27
N GLN A 170 -22.54 25.55 20.52
CA GLN A 170 -22.97 26.85 21.06
C GLN A 170 -24.26 26.68 21.87
#